data_4fe389b7a8357473c698c4e656a2e05c
#
_entry.id   4fe389b7a8357473c698c4e656a2e05c
#
_cell.length_a   1.000
_cell.length_b   1.000
_cell.length_c   1.000
_cell.angle_alpha   90.00
_cell.angle_beta   90.00
_cell.angle_gamma   90.00
#
_symmetry.space_group_name_H-M   'P 1'
#
loop_
_entity.id
_entity.type
_entity.pdbx_description
1 polymer ?
#
loop_
_entity_poly.entity_id
_entity_poly.type
_entity_poly.pdbx_seq_one_letter_code
_entity_poly.pdbx_strand_id
1 'polypeptide(L)'
;MEKQQQNKKKSIGIILGLSFLVNTVATFYLCYSIYLLNGIENTIRYLFMGILLVLWVGISLGSLRSFHKQKSKFYIFVPIVLIYSILLFVGGTYFFRAYQILDHMTTNSTVYSSSIVVLEKNKAKSTDDIKKSKLGMLEDKNNIISNQMALSTIKEKKLTGEVKKYDNYVALIKALYNGEVEAAFLPTNYGILFQNYDGAEFSTIEEDFKILYSTTKKVADKSTNTNGSTLNKPFTFLIMGVDSENEALSGSSFNGDSLMLLTFNPTTLSTTILSIPRDSYVPIMCFQNQRKNKITHAAAYGEECMIDTIENFTGITIDYYIKINFKGVVNLVDALGGVEIDVPYAFCEQDSNRKFGNNTIYVEKGLQVLNGEQALAYARNRHPWPKYCSKKYSDYTSDDFLRGQHQQEIIRALLNKLKDINSINSIYSLLETISKSVQMNMSNSQVLSLYNIAKDLLAKSNHGESMEDLLSIQRLYLTGTDEYIYDPVYKQKLYDFVLNENSVKAITEAMKVNLGLASPEVQKDFYFAINEPYQEVVIGKNVKASTSIKQLPSFLGKTENQARQMASSLGVKVTFQYVKSNTGTGTVTKQSYPQGTDVSQISSLSLTITDKEQNSETSQNSTEKENSNLQ
;
A
#
# COMPACT_ATOMS: atom_id res chain seq x y z
N MET A 1 55.57 51.84 -9.17
CA MET A 1 54.41 51.88 -8.21
C MET A 1 53.04 51.87 -8.91
N GLU A 2 52.82 52.67 -9.95
CA GLU A 2 51.50 52.71 -10.66
C GLU A 2 51.08 51.37 -11.30
N LYS A 3 51.97 50.66 -11.96
CA LYS A 3 51.71 49.36 -12.58
C LYS A 3 51.30 48.27 -11.52
N GLN A 4 51.89 48.31 -10.32
CA GLN A 4 51.54 47.41 -9.22
C GLN A 4 50.21 47.77 -8.61
N GLN A 5 49.83 49.03 -8.46
CA GLN A 5 48.52 49.48 -8.03
C GLN A 5 47.42 49.12 -9.04
N GLN A 6 47.74 49.27 -10.35
CA GLN A 6 46.78 48.92 -11.40
C GLN A 6 46.52 47.39 -11.47
N ASN A 7 47.55 46.56 -11.29
CA ASN A 7 47.38 45.10 -11.21
C ASN A 7 46.61 44.68 -9.95
N LYS A 8 46.84 45.33 -8.80
CA LYS A 8 46.09 45.08 -7.56
C LYS A 8 44.62 45.46 -7.72
N LYS A 9 44.30 46.56 -8.43
CA LYS A 9 42.91 46.95 -8.74
C LYS A 9 42.23 45.94 -9.66
N LYS A 10 42.89 45.44 -10.69
CA LYS A 10 42.38 44.40 -11.59
C LYS A 10 42.09 43.10 -10.85
N SER A 11 43.02 42.63 -10.00
CA SER A 11 42.83 41.42 -9.19
C SER A 11 41.65 41.55 -8.22
N ILE A 12 41.49 42.67 -7.54
CA ILE A 12 40.36 42.95 -6.66
C ILE A 12 39.04 42.93 -7.44
N GLY A 13 39.00 43.56 -8.63
CA GLY A 13 37.83 43.58 -9.49
C GLY A 13 37.41 42.16 -9.95
N ILE A 14 38.36 41.33 -10.32
CA ILE A 14 38.12 39.94 -10.72
C ILE A 14 37.56 39.11 -9.55
N ILE A 15 38.17 39.23 -8.37
CA ILE A 15 37.70 38.48 -7.18
C ILE A 15 36.31 38.91 -6.76
N LEU A 16 35.99 40.21 -6.76
CA LEU A 16 34.63 40.72 -6.50
C LEU A 16 33.63 40.25 -7.56
N GLY A 17 34.01 40.30 -8.83
CA GLY A 17 33.17 39.82 -9.94
C GLY A 17 32.84 38.33 -9.80
N LEU A 18 33.86 37.52 -9.46
CA LEU A 18 33.68 36.08 -9.22
C LEU A 18 32.78 35.82 -7.99
N SER A 19 33.02 36.51 -6.87
CA SER A 19 32.20 36.35 -5.67
C SER A 19 30.76 36.80 -5.89
N PHE A 20 30.54 37.85 -6.67
CA PHE A 20 29.20 38.30 -7.09
C PHE A 20 28.51 37.26 -7.98
N LEU A 21 29.22 36.70 -8.96
CA LEU A 21 28.70 35.66 -9.85
C LEU A 21 28.27 34.43 -9.05
N VAL A 22 29.12 33.94 -8.13
CA VAL A 22 28.82 32.81 -7.25
C VAL A 22 27.60 33.09 -6.39
N ASN A 23 27.52 34.27 -5.76
CA ASN A 23 26.37 34.67 -4.97
C ASN A 23 25.07 34.74 -5.79
N THR A 24 25.16 35.26 -7.01
CA THR A 24 24.03 35.34 -7.93
C THR A 24 23.52 33.94 -8.28
N VAL A 25 24.43 33.05 -8.73
CA VAL A 25 24.07 31.67 -9.08
C VAL A 25 23.46 30.95 -7.88
N ALA A 26 24.06 31.07 -6.69
CA ALA A 26 23.54 30.41 -5.49
C ALA A 26 22.16 30.93 -5.07
N THR A 27 21.92 32.24 -5.14
CA THR A 27 20.64 32.87 -4.82
C THR A 27 19.54 32.42 -5.78
N PHE A 28 19.80 32.50 -7.08
CA PHE A 28 18.82 32.08 -8.09
C PHE A 28 18.58 30.56 -8.08
N TYR A 29 19.61 29.77 -7.79
CA TYR A 29 19.46 28.33 -7.62
C TYR A 29 18.55 27.98 -6.43
N LEU A 30 18.74 28.63 -5.27
CA LEU A 30 17.85 28.44 -4.12
C LEU A 30 16.43 28.91 -4.43
N CYS A 31 16.27 30.09 -5.04
CA CYS A 31 14.94 30.59 -5.44
C CYS A 31 14.25 29.63 -6.43
N TYR A 32 14.96 29.10 -7.40
CA TYR A 32 14.44 28.11 -8.35
C TYR A 32 14.02 26.83 -7.66
N SER A 33 14.85 26.32 -6.73
CA SER A 33 14.55 25.10 -5.97
C SER A 33 13.30 25.26 -5.10
N ILE A 34 13.11 26.43 -4.47
CA ILE A 34 11.92 26.77 -3.69
C ILE A 34 10.70 26.94 -4.61
N TYR A 35 10.87 27.53 -5.78
CA TYR A 35 9.79 27.69 -6.76
C TYR A 35 9.21 26.36 -7.22
N LEU A 36 10.04 25.34 -7.40
CA LEU A 36 9.62 24.00 -7.79
C LEU A 36 8.73 23.30 -6.73
N LEU A 37 8.89 23.65 -5.45
CA LEU A 37 8.12 23.05 -4.34
C LEU A 37 6.73 23.69 -4.22
N ASN A 38 5.80 23.28 -5.06
CA ASN A 38 4.44 23.81 -5.14
C ASN A 38 3.56 23.56 -3.90
N GLY A 39 4.02 22.78 -2.91
CA GLY A 39 3.26 22.48 -1.69
C GLY A 39 3.48 23.46 -0.54
N ILE A 40 4.43 24.37 -0.66
CA ILE A 40 4.57 25.46 0.30
C ILE A 40 3.56 26.55 -0.07
N GLU A 41 2.85 27.10 0.92
CA GLU A 41 1.89 28.16 0.69
C GLU A 41 2.50 29.30 -0.15
N ASN A 42 1.81 29.69 -1.20
CA ASN A 42 2.32 30.65 -2.18
C ASN A 42 2.81 31.96 -1.53
N THR A 43 2.08 32.44 -0.53
CA THR A 43 2.40 33.68 0.21
C THR A 43 3.75 33.56 0.91
N ILE A 44 3.98 32.46 1.62
CA ILE A 44 5.22 32.19 2.36
C ILE A 44 6.38 32.01 1.36
N ARG A 45 6.16 31.23 0.32
CA ARG A 45 7.15 30.93 -0.73
C ARG A 45 7.62 32.20 -1.43
N TYR A 46 6.71 33.04 -1.91
CA TYR A 46 7.10 34.28 -2.59
C TYR A 46 7.67 35.33 -1.64
N LEU A 47 7.18 35.38 -0.38
CA LEU A 47 7.78 36.25 0.64
C LEU A 47 9.24 35.87 0.90
N PHE A 48 9.52 34.57 1.08
CA PHE A 48 10.89 34.10 1.34
C PHE A 48 11.82 34.35 0.14
N MET A 49 11.34 34.07 -1.08
CA MET A 49 12.08 34.42 -2.31
C MET A 49 12.31 35.92 -2.43
N GLY A 50 11.33 36.75 -2.08
CA GLY A 50 11.47 38.20 -2.05
C GLY A 50 12.55 38.66 -1.07
N ILE A 51 12.60 38.10 0.13
CA ILE A 51 13.66 38.38 1.13
C ILE A 51 15.05 38.02 0.56
N LEU A 52 15.19 36.84 -0.06
CA LEU A 52 16.44 36.41 -0.69
C LEU A 52 16.90 37.38 -1.79
N LEU A 53 15.98 37.87 -2.61
CA LEU A 53 16.26 38.84 -3.67
C LEU A 53 16.66 40.21 -3.09
N VAL A 54 16.00 40.68 -2.03
CA VAL A 54 16.40 41.90 -1.32
C VAL A 54 17.81 41.79 -0.74
N LEU A 55 18.14 40.67 -0.11
CA LEU A 55 19.47 40.38 0.40
C LEU A 55 20.50 40.33 -0.73
N TRP A 56 20.18 39.71 -1.86
CA TRP A 56 21.02 39.66 -3.04
C TRP A 56 21.31 41.07 -3.58
N VAL A 57 20.30 41.95 -3.68
CA VAL A 57 20.46 43.36 -4.08
C VAL A 57 21.38 44.09 -3.09
N GLY A 58 21.16 43.92 -1.79
CA GLY A 58 21.98 44.52 -0.73
C GLY A 58 23.45 44.13 -0.83
N ILE A 59 23.74 42.83 -1.03
CA ILE A 59 25.10 42.29 -1.20
C ILE A 59 25.71 42.83 -2.51
N SER A 60 24.92 42.91 -3.59
CA SER A 60 25.34 43.43 -4.88
C SER A 60 25.77 44.90 -4.79
N LEU A 61 24.95 45.73 -4.13
CA LEU A 61 25.28 47.14 -3.88
C LEU A 61 26.49 47.29 -2.94
N GLY A 62 26.62 46.41 -1.94
CA GLY A 62 27.79 46.35 -1.07
C GLY A 62 29.07 46.00 -1.83
N SER A 63 29.01 45.07 -2.76
CA SER A 63 30.11 44.65 -3.63
C SER A 63 30.54 45.81 -4.53
N LEU A 64 29.62 46.53 -5.17
CA LEU A 64 29.89 47.69 -6.01
C LEU A 64 30.52 48.84 -5.20
N ARG A 65 30.01 49.14 -4.00
CA ARG A 65 30.58 50.17 -3.10
C ARG A 65 32.01 49.78 -2.65
N SER A 66 32.24 48.51 -2.36
CA SER A 66 33.56 48.00 -1.95
C SER A 66 34.58 48.11 -3.10
N PHE A 67 34.15 47.90 -4.33
CA PHE A 67 34.97 48.10 -5.52
C PHE A 67 35.40 49.58 -5.70
N HIS A 68 34.44 50.52 -5.58
CA HIS A 68 34.73 51.95 -5.78
C HIS A 68 35.57 52.56 -4.66
N LYS A 69 35.42 52.15 -3.40
CA LYS A 69 36.06 52.76 -2.24
C LYS A 69 37.41 52.16 -1.84
N GLN A 70 37.87 51.07 -2.49
CA GLN A 70 39.17 50.40 -2.28
C GLN A 70 39.59 50.18 -0.78
N LYS A 71 38.61 49.96 0.13
CA LYS A 71 38.88 49.85 1.56
C LYS A 71 39.41 48.49 1.96
N SER A 72 40.23 48.39 3.01
CA SER A 72 40.74 47.16 3.64
C SER A 72 39.65 46.18 4.04
N LYS A 73 38.41 46.62 4.19
CA LYS A 73 37.21 45.81 4.46
C LYS A 73 36.85 44.78 3.37
N PHE A 74 37.45 44.91 2.15
CA PHE A 74 37.30 43.92 1.08
C PHE A 74 37.69 42.50 1.52
N TYR A 75 38.81 42.36 2.25
CA TYR A 75 39.31 41.06 2.69
C TYR A 75 38.37 40.36 3.71
N ILE A 76 37.50 41.10 4.36
CA ILE A 76 36.48 40.55 5.28
C ILE A 76 35.15 40.30 4.54
N PHE A 77 34.79 41.17 3.60
CA PHE A 77 33.51 41.11 2.90
C PHE A 77 33.42 39.91 1.92
N VAL A 78 34.45 39.64 1.14
CA VAL A 78 34.45 38.54 0.17
C VAL A 78 34.31 37.18 0.83
N PRO A 79 35.05 36.81 1.89
CA PRO A 79 34.81 35.54 2.59
C PRO A 79 33.38 35.40 3.15
N ILE A 80 32.80 36.46 3.70
CA ILE A 80 31.43 36.45 4.22
C ILE A 80 30.43 36.15 3.09
N VAL A 81 30.59 36.84 1.93
CA VAL A 81 29.72 36.58 0.77
C VAL A 81 29.88 35.16 0.23
N LEU A 82 31.11 34.63 0.22
CA LEU A 82 31.34 33.25 -0.21
C LEU A 82 30.74 32.24 0.76
N ILE A 83 30.90 32.40 2.06
CA ILE A 83 30.27 31.53 3.09
C ILE A 83 28.75 31.59 2.95
N TYR A 84 28.18 32.79 2.81
CA TYR A 84 26.75 32.96 2.60
C TYR A 84 26.29 32.26 1.30
N SER A 85 27.05 32.41 0.20
CA SER A 85 26.74 31.73 -1.07
C SER A 85 26.79 30.20 -0.95
N ILE A 86 27.73 29.66 -0.17
CA ILE A 86 27.80 28.22 0.12
C ILE A 86 26.53 27.78 0.89
N LEU A 87 26.10 28.52 1.90
CA LEU A 87 24.88 28.22 2.65
C LEU A 87 23.63 28.26 1.76
N LEU A 88 23.53 29.25 0.85
CA LEU A 88 22.43 29.31 -0.13
C LEU A 88 22.46 28.13 -1.09
N PHE A 89 23.64 27.74 -1.58
CA PHE A 89 23.80 26.61 -2.49
C PHE A 89 23.44 25.28 -1.80
N VAL A 90 23.93 25.07 -0.57
CA VAL A 90 23.57 23.90 0.24
C VAL A 90 22.06 23.88 0.49
N GLY A 91 21.46 25.00 0.90
CA GLY A 91 19.99 25.09 1.05
C GLY A 91 19.26 24.75 -0.26
N GLY A 92 19.73 25.30 -1.40
CA GLY A 92 19.17 25.00 -2.72
C GLY A 92 19.23 23.51 -3.07
N THR A 93 20.34 22.83 -2.75
CA THR A 93 20.47 21.39 -3.01
C THR A 93 19.49 20.56 -2.18
N TYR A 94 19.25 20.94 -0.91
CA TYR A 94 18.23 20.28 -0.06
C TYR A 94 16.82 20.44 -0.64
N PHE A 95 16.42 21.65 -1.01
CA PHE A 95 15.10 21.90 -1.60
C PHE A 95 14.94 21.23 -2.96
N PHE A 96 15.97 21.24 -3.80
CA PHE A 96 15.94 20.57 -5.10
C PHE A 96 15.85 19.05 -4.97
N ARG A 97 16.57 18.46 -4.03
CA ARG A 97 16.49 17.03 -3.71
C ARG A 97 15.11 16.66 -3.21
N ALA A 98 14.50 17.49 -2.32
CA ALA A 98 13.11 17.28 -1.89
C ALA A 98 12.14 17.27 -3.07
N TYR A 99 12.29 18.23 -3.99
CA TYR A 99 11.48 18.27 -5.21
C TYR A 99 11.65 17.00 -6.04
N GLN A 100 12.89 16.56 -6.29
CA GLN A 100 13.14 15.34 -7.07
C GLN A 100 12.53 14.10 -6.44
N ILE A 101 12.61 13.95 -5.13
CA ILE A 101 12.00 12.84 -4.40
C ILE A 101 10.48 12.85 -4.59
N LEU A 102 9.84 14.00 -4.38
CA LEU A 102 8.39 14.15 -4.54
C LEU A 102 7.96 13.92 -5.99
N ASP A 103 8.67 14.49 -6.95
CA ASP A 103 8.39 14.34 -8.39
C ASP A 103 8.49 12.88 -8.86
N HIS A 104 9.36 12.10 -8.22
CA HIS A 104 9.51 10.67 -8.50
C HIS A 104 8.33 9.84 -7.96
N MET A 105 7.77 10.22 -6.82
CA MET A 105 6.64 9.52 -6.19
C MET A 105 5.30 9.89 -6.82
N THR A 106 5.19 11.13 -7.30
CA THR A 106 3.95 11.69 -7.85
C THR A 106 3.96 11.52 -9.36
N THR A 107 3.11 10.64 -9.87
CA THR A 107 2.97 10.48 -11.32
C THR A 107 1.69 11.16 -11.78
N ASN A 108 1.82 12.05 -12.78
CA ASN A 108 0.66 12.61 -13.48
C ASN A 108 0.32 11.79 -14.73
N SER A 109 0.89 10.58 -14.83
CA SER A 109 0.71 9.75 -16.01
C SER A 109 1.12 8.31 -15.75
N THR A 110 0.28 7.40 -16.21
CA THR A 110 0.53 5.96 -16.19
C THR A 110 1.29 5.52 -17.45
N VAL A 111 2.30 4.67 -17.27
CA VAL A 111 3.06 4.09 -18.38
C VAL A 111 2.49 2.71 -18.70
N TYR A 112 1.83 2.61 -19.83
CA TYR A 112 1.33 1.34 -20.36
C TYR A 112 2.42 0.66 -21.18
N SER A 113 2.58 -0.65 -21.01
CA SER A 113 3.58 -1.46 -21.71
C SER A 113 2.93 -2.67 -22.35
N SER A 114 3.05 -2.79 -23.66
CA SER A 114 2.46 -3.86 -24.48
C SER A 114 3.54 -4.62 -25.23
N SER A 115 3.44 -5.94 -25.25
CA SER A 115 4.38 -6.81 -25.94
C SER A 115 3.67 -7.74 -26.93
N ILE A 116 4.32 -7.99 -28.06
CA ILE A 116 3.98 -9.10 -28.94
C ILE A 116 4.66 -10.34 -28.40
N VAL A 117 3.86 -11.31 -28.01
CA VAL A 117 4.28 -12.56 -27.38
C VAL A 117 3.96 -13.74 -28.28
N VAL A 118 4.86 -14.70 -28.37
CA VAL A 118 4.68 -15.97 -29.08
C VAL A 118 5.08 -17.13 -28.17
N LEU A 119 4.66 -18.36 -28.51
CA LEU A 119 5.17 -19.55 -27.81
C LEU A 119 6.70 -19.65 -27.96
N GLU A 120 7.41 -20.09 -26.91
CA GLU A 120 8.87 -20.25 -26.93
C GLU A 120 9.36 -21.16 -28.08
N LYS A 121 8.59 -22.23 -28.39
CA LYS A 121 8.85 -23.13 -29.52
C LYS A 121 8.65 -22.48 -30.91
N ASN A 122 8.05 -21.29 -31.00
CA ASN A 122 7.89 -20.57 -32.25
C ASN A 122 9.26 -20.11 -32.79
N LYS A 123 9.51 -20.33 -34.08
CA LYS A 123 10.80 -20.00 -34.73
C LYS A 123 11.01 -18.52 -35.00
N ALA A 124 9.98 -17.69 -34.83
CA ALA A 124 10.06 -16.25 -35.04
C ALA A 124 11.08 -15.62 -34.06
N LYS A 125 11.90 -14.70 -34.58
CA LYS A 125 12.89 -13.92 -33.83
C LYS A 125 12.61 -12.43 -33.85
N SER A 126 11.73 -11.98 -34.74
CA SER A 126 11.38 -10.58 -34.93
C SER A 126 9.93 -10.43 -35.40
N THR A 127 9.45 -9.20 -35.42
CA THR A 127 8.11 -8.87 -35.96
C THR A 127 7.99 -9.15 -37.47
N ASP A 128 9.12 -9.17 -38.19
CA ASP A 128 9.12 -9.47 -39.64
C ASP A 128 8.73 -10.92 -39.93
N ASP A 129 9.08 -11.83 -39.03
CA ASP A 129 8.80 -13.26 -39.15
C ASP A 129 7.30 -13.59 -38.97
N ILE A 130 6.56 -12.69 -38.31
CA ILE A 130 5.13 -12.87 -38.02
C ILE A 130 4.20 -11.94 -38.82
N LYS A 131 4.69 -11.31 -39.91
CA LYS A 131 3.90 -10.32 -40.67
C LYS A 131 2.56 -10.86 -41.20
N LYS A 132 2.49 -12.14 -41.50
CA LYS A 132 1.29 -12.82 -42.01
C LYS A 132 0.65 -13.76 -41.01
N SER A 133 1.19 -13.85 -39.79
CA SER A 133 0.68 -14.72 -38.74
C SER A 133 -0.67 -14.26 -38.22
N LYS A 134 -1.45 -15.20 -37.67
CA LYS A 134 -2.68 -14.88 -36.94
C LYS A 134 -2.34 -14.22 -35.62
N LEU A 135 -2.90 -13.03 -35.42
CA LEU A 135 -2.64 -12.18 -34.25
C LEU A 135 -3.86 -12.19 -33.33
N GLY A 136 -3.60 -12.28 -32.04
CA GLY A 136 -4.62 -12.17 -30.98
C GLY A 136 -4.53 -10.84 -30.24
N MET A 137 -5.67 -10.22 -29.97
CA MET A 137 -5.77 -8.99 -29.16
C MET A 137 -7.08 -8.98 -28.38
N LEU A 138 -7.23 -8.07 -27.42
CA LEU A 138 -8.50 -7.88 -26.74
C LEU A 138 -9.51 -7.13 -27.62
N GLU A 139 -10.79 -7.48 -27.47
CA GLU A 139 -11.88 -6.83 -28.19
C GLU A 139 -12.20 -5.44 -27.64
N ASP A 140 -12.08 -5.25 -26.31
CA ASP A 140 -12.40 -4.00 -25.65
C ASP A 140 -11.54 -2.84 -26.17
N LYS A 141 -12.21 -1.88 -26.84
CA LYS A 141 -11.58 -0.71 -27.44
C LYS A 141 -10.99 0.26 -26.40
N ASN A 142 -11.44 0.18 -25.14
CA ASN A 142 -10.90 0.99 -24.04
C ASN A 142 -9.62 0.40 -23.47
N ASN A 143 -9.36 -0.89 -23.72
CA ASN A 143 -8.11 -1.50 -23.29
C ASN A 143 -6.92 -0.89 -24.03
N ILE A 144 -6.07 -0.17 -23.28
CA ILE A 144 -4.93 0.56 -23.83
C ILE A 144 -3.88 -0.43 -24.33
N ILE A 145 -3.55 -1.47 -23.55
CA ILE A 145 -2.42 -2.38 -23.80
C ILE A 145 -2.70 -3.30 -24.99
N SER A 146 -3.72 -4.13 -24.88
CA SER A 146 -3.96 -5.21 -25.84
C SER A 146 -5.01 -4.89 -26.90
N ASN A 147 -5.46 -3.63 -26.97
CA ASN A 147 -6.28 -3.13 -28.07
C ASN A 147 -5.67 -1.89 -28.73
N GLN A 148 -5.62 -0.73 -28.05
CA GLN A 148 -5.17 0.52 -28.69
C GLN A 148 -3.69 0.46 -29.12
N MET A 149 -2.81 0.01 -28.22
CA MET A 149 -1.38 -0.17 -28.54
C MET A 149 -1.17 -1.30 -29.54
N ALA A 150 -1.96 -2.39 -29.45
CA ALA A 150 -1.92 -3.47 -30.42
C ALA A 150 -2.23 -2.98 -31.83
N LEU A 151 -3.32 -2.23 -32.02
CA LEU A 151 -3.68 -1.64 -33.33
C LEU A 151 -2.60 -0.69 -33.84
N SER A 152 -2.02 0.13 -32.96
CA SER A 152 -0.93 1.03 -33.32
C SER A 152 0.32 0.26 -33.79
N THR A 153 0.67 -0.81 -33.07
CA THR A 153 1.83 -1.66 -33.37
C THR A 153 1.61 -2.46 -34.67
N ILE A 154 0.41 -3.00 -34.89
CA ILE A 154 0.04 -3.67 -36.12
C ILE A 154 0.27 -2.74 -37.33
N LYS A 155 -0.17 -1.49 -37.25
CA LYS A 155 0.02 -0.49 -38.29
C LYS A 155 1.50 -0.12 -38.47
N GLU A 156 2.22 0.14 -37.39
CA GLU A 156 3.65 0.53 -37.40
C GLU A 156 4.53 -0.56 -37.99
N LYS A 157 4.35 -1.81 -37.56
CA LYS A 157 5.15 -2.96 -38.01
C LYS A 157 4.62 -3.58 -39.31
N LYS A 158 3.55 -3.01 -39.88
CA LYS A 158 2.91 -3.49 -41.14
C LYS A 158 2.55 -4.99 -41.06
N LEU A 159 1.94 -5.40 -39.95
CA LEU A 159 1.48 -6.76 -39.75
C LEU A 159 0.15 -6.92 -40.54
N THR A 160 0.09 -7.90 -41.45
CA THR A 160 -1.03 -8.10 -42.41
C THR A 160 -1.80 -9.39 -42.16
N GLY A 161 -1.45 -10.13 -41.10
CA GLY A 161 -2.14 -11.36 -40.73
C GLY A 161 -3.56 -11.12 -40.22
N GLU A 162 -4.34 -12.20 -40.15
CA GLU A 162 -5.68 -12.17 -39.57
C GLU A 162 -5.62 -11.75 -38.10
N VAL A 163 -6.49 -10.82 -37.66
CA VAL A 163 -6.57 -10.37 -36.28
C VAL A 163 -7.82 -10.97 -35.62
N LYS A 164 -7.61 -11.82 -34.62
CA LYS A 164 -8.67 -12.39 -33.79
C LYS A 164 -8.79 -11.60 -32.48
N LYS A 165 -10.01 -11.39 -32.03
CA LYS A 165 -10.35 -10.61 -30.85
C LYS A 165 -10.91 -11.53 -29.77
N TYR A 166 -10.53 -11.24 -28.52
CA TYR A 166 -10.89 -12.03 -27.34
C TYR A 166 -11.42 -11.12 -26.22
N ASP A 167 -12.34 -11.64 -25.43
CA ASP A 167 -13.04 -10.89 -24.37
C ASP A 167 -12.13 -10.56 -23.19
N ASN A 168 -11.12 -11.38 -22.93
CA ASN A 168 -10.23 -11.25 -21.77
C ASN A 168 -8.86 -11.90 -22.01
N TYR A 169 -7.92 -11.60 -21.13
CA TYR A 169 -6.55 -12.12 -21.25
C TYR A 169 -6.46 -13.64 -21.15
N VAL A 170 -7.26 -14.28 -20.31
CA VAL A 170 -7.23 -15.75 -20.17
C VAL A 170 -7.61 -16.43 -21.46
N ALA A 171 -8.69 -15.96 -22.12
CA ALA A 171 -9.11 -16.48 -23.41
C ALA A 171 -8.02 -16.26 -24.49
N LEU A 172 -7.38 -15.09 -24.50
CA LEU A 172 -6.30 -14.76 -25.42
C LEU A 172 -5.06 -15.64 -25.19
N ILE A 173 -4.67 -15.86 -23.94
CA ILE A 173 -3.53 -16.74 -23.57
C ILE A 173 -3.83 -18.19 -23.98
N LYS A 174 -5.03 -18.70 -23.69
CA LYS A 174 -5.45 -20.05 -24.10
C LYS A 174 -5.45 -20.20 -25.62
N ALA A 175 -5.89 -19.20 -26.35
CA ALA A 175 -5.86 -19.21 -27.82
C ALA A 175 -4.42 -19.29 -28.37
N LEU A 176 -3.45 -18.66 -27.70
CA LEU A 176 -2.03 -18.76 -28.05
C LEU A 176 -1.47 -20.17 -27.74
N TYR A 177 -1.80 -20.76 -26.59
CA TYR A 177 -1.41 -22.15 -26.26
C TYR A 177 -2.00 -23.17 -27.25
N ASN A 178 -3.26 -22.97 -27.64
CA ASN A 178 -3.98 -23.86 -28.58
C ASN A 178 -3.57 -23.67 -30.05
N GLY A 179 -2.75 -22.65 -30.35
CA GLY A 179 -2.35 -22.33 -31.72
C GLY A 179 -3.48 -21.72 -32.58
N GLU A 180 -4.55 -21.22 -31.95
CA GLU A 180 -5.63 -20.49 -32.66
C GLU A 180 -5.13 -19.15 -33.19
N VAL A 181 -4.14 -18.57 -32.49
CA VAL A 181 -3.31 -17.43 -32.89
C VAL A 181 -1.83 -17.80 -32.71
N GLU A 182 -0.97 -17.21 -33.53
CA GLU A 182 0.46 -17.46 -33.54
C GLU A 182 1.24 -16.42 -32.68
N ALA A 183 0.66 -15.24 -32.54
CA ALA A 183 1.18 -14.18 -31.67
C ALA A 183 0.02 -13.46 -30.97
N ALA A 184 0.27 -12.94 -29.77
CA ALA A 184 -0.70 -12.23 -28.97
C ALA A 184 -0.13 -10.93 -28.40
N PHE A 185 -0.99 -9.93 -28.21
CA PHE A 185 -0.64 -8.68 -27.53
C PHE A 185 -0.99 -8.80 -26.06
N LEU A 186 0.03 -8.84 -25.20
CA LEU A 186 -0.11 -8.97 -23.75
C LEU A 186 0.61 -7.81 -23.02
N PRO A 187 0.27 -7.54 -21.76
CA PRO A 187 1.11 -6.71 -20.89
C PRO A 187 2.55 -7.25 -20.86
N THR A 188 3.55 -6.38 -20.87
CA THR A 188 4.96 -6.81 -20.92
C THR A 188 5.36 -7.69 -19.73
N ASN A 189 4.72 -7.49 -18.58
CA ASN A 189 4.90 -8.27 -17.36
C ASN A 189 3.93 -9.47 -17.24
N TYR A 190 3.47 -10.01 -18.37
CA TYR A 190 2.49 -11.11 -18.42
C TYR A 190 2.87 -12.32 -17.57
N GLY A 191 4.16 -12.65 -17.48
CA GLY A 191 4.65 -13.75 -16.65
C GLY A 191 4.21 -13.59 -15.20
N ILE A 192 4.56 -12.47 -14.56
CA ILE A 192 4.20 -12.17 -13.18
C ILE A 192 2.68 -12.08 -12.99
N LEU A 193 1.98 -11.48 -13.95
CA LEU A 193 0.52 -11.27 -13.87
C LEU A 193 -0.26 -12.58 -13.88
N PHE A 194 0.09 -13.50 -14.74
CA PHE A 194 -0.73 -14.68 -15.02
C PHE A 194 -0.20 -15.99 -14.43
N GLN A 195 1.06 -16.04 -13.97
CA GLN A 195 1.66 -17.23 -13.39
C GLN A 195 0.84 -17.85 -12.25
N ASN A 196 0.24 -17.03 -11.40
CA ASN A 196 -0.58 -17.44 -10.25
C ASN A 196 -2.07 -17.10 -10.42
N TYR A 197 -2.51 -16.89 -11.66
CA TYR A 197 -3.87 -16.47 -11.97
C TYR A 197 -4.79 -17.70 -11.96
N ASP A 198 -5.72 -17.75 -11.01
CA ASP A 198 -6.70 -18.83 -10.86
C ASP A 198 -6.15 -20.26 -10.93
N GLY A 199 -5.06 -20.54 -10.19
CA GLY A 199 -4.46 -21.86 -10.10
C GLY A 199 -3.20 -22.03 -10.94
N ALA A 200 -2.73 -23.27 -11.04
CA ALA A 200 -1.44 -23.60 -11.66
C ALA A 200 -1.46 -23.70 -13.20
N GLU A 201 -2.58 -23.39 -13.88
CA GLU A 201 -2.72 -23.59 -15.34
C GLU A 201 -1.67 -22.82 -16.13
N PHE A 202 -1.26 -21.63 -15.65
CA PHE A 202 -0.28 -20.78 -16.30
C PHE A 202 1.04 -20.66 -15.50
N SER A 203 1.32 -21.61 -14.62
CA SER A 203 2.50 -21.56 -13.73
C SER A 203 3.83 -21.47 -14.47
N THR A 204 3.89 -21.93 -15.71
CA THR A 204 5.08 -21.94 -16.59
C THR A 204 5.00 -20.89 -17.71
N ILE A 205 4.03 -19.96 -17.65
CA ILE A 205 3.77 -19.00 -18.74
C ILE A 205 5.00 -18.16 -19.13
N GLU A 206 5.87 -17.87 -18.18
CA GLU A 206 7.10 -17.10 -18.42
C GLU A 206 8.11 -17.89 -19.23
N GLU A 207 8.17 -19.23 -19.01
CA GLU A 207 9.05 -20.15 -19.72
C GLU A 207 8.44 -20.57 -21.08
N ASP A 208 7.11 -20.62 -21.16
CA ASP A 208 6.40 -21.07 -22.35
C ASP A 208 6.32 -20.02 -23.45
N PHE A 209 6.47 -18.74 -23.10
CA PHE A 209 6.33 -17.63 -24.03
C PHE A 209 7.60 -16.79 -24.11
N LYS A 210 7.80 -16.18 -25.28
CA LYS A 210 8.86 -15.19 -25.49
C LYS A 210 8.32 -13.92 -26.13
N ILE A 211 8.96 -12.80 -25.79
CA ILE A 211 8.65 -11.48 -26.34
C ILE A 211 9.41 -11.27 -27.64
N LEU A 212 8.72 -10.92 -28.71
CA LEU A 212 9.33 -10.51 -29.97
C LEU A 212 9.52 -9.00 -30.09
N TYR A 213 8.62 -8.23 -29.48
CA TYR A 213 8.64 -6.78 -29.54
C TYR A 213 7.88 -6.20 -28.34
N SER A 214 8.38 -5.09 -27.80
CA SER A 214 7.70 -4.34 -26.76
C SER A 214 7.61 -2.87 -27.12
N THR A 215 6.53 -2.23 -26.72
CA THR A 215 6.32 -0.79 -26.85
C THR A 215 5.69 -0.22 -25.59
N THR A 216 5.91 1.06 -25.34
CA THR A 216 5.35 1.76 -24.19
C THR A 216 4.55 2.98 -24.65
N LYS A 217 3.51 3.32 -23.91
CA LYS A 217 2.69 4.51 -24.11
C LYS A 217 2.45 5.20 -22.78
N LYS A 218 2.83 6.46 -22.68
CA LYS A 218 2.54 7.30 -21.54
C LYS A 218 1.18 7.96 -21.73
N VAL A 219 0.27 7.77 -20.78
CA VAL A 219 -1.07 8.35 -20.79
C VAL A 219 -1.21 9.20 -19.55
N ALA A 220 -1.65 10.44 -19.71
CA ALA A 220 -1.94 11.30 -18.57
C ALA A 220 -3.08 10.68 -17.75
N ASP A 221 -2.89 10.60 -16.45
CA ASP A 221 -3.93 10.13 -15.55
C ASP A 221 -5.14 11.06 -15.67
N LYS A 222 -6.35 10.52 -15.55
CA LYS A 222 -7.52 11.36 -15.43
C LYS A 222 -7.29 12.29 -14.25
N SER A 223 -7.14 13.58 -14.51
CA SER A 223 -6.97 14.60 -13.50
C SER A 223 -8.12 14.46 -12.51
N THR A 224 -7.84 13.88 -11.35
CA THR A 224 -8.68 14.12 -10.20
C THR A 224 -8.66 15.63 -10.01
N ASN A 225 -9.80 16.29 -10.08
CA ASN A 225 -9.99 17.74 -10.04
C ASN A 225 -9.48 18.33 -8.72
N THR A 226 -8.17 18.40 -8.59
CA THR A 226 -7.49 18.95 -7.44
C THR A 226 -6.71 20.17 -7.86
N ASN A 227 -7.47 21.23 -8.19
CA ASN A 227 -6.92 22.56 -8.20
C ASN A 227 -6.33 22.84 -6.81
N GLY A 228 -5.03 22.56 -6.66
CA GLY A 228 -4.10 23.16 -5.71
C GLY A 228 -4.51 23.33 -4.24
N SER A 229 -5.54 22.64 -3.77
CA SER A 229 -6.06 22.87 -2.43
C SER A 229 -5.39 21.97 -1.39
N THR A 230 -5.03 22.57 -0.27
CA THR A 230 -4.69 21.89 0.98
C THR A 230 -5.73 20.80 1.29
N LEU A 231 -5.29 19.65 1.79
CA LEU A 231 -6.14 18.53 2.20
C LEU A 231 -6.89 18.86 3.51
N ASN A 232 -7.86 19.79 3.42
CA ASN A 232 -8.67 20.23 4.55
C ASN A 232 -10.09 19.65 4.56
N LYS A 233 -10.42 18.85 3.54
CA LYS A 233 -11.69 18.12 3.43
C LYS A 233 -11.46 16.64 3.61
N PRO A 234 -12.45 15.85 4.02
CA PRO A 234 -12.37 14.39 4.00
C PRO A 234 -12.06 13.87 2.60
N PHE A 235 -11.25 12.81 2.54
CA PHE A 235 -10.82 12.19 1.30
C PHE A 235 -10.58 10.68 1.46
N THR A 236 -10.43 10.01 0.34
CA THR A 236 -10.23 8.57 0.24
C THR A 236 -8.89 8.22 -0.36
N PHE A 237 -8.30 7.12 0.14
CA PHE A 237 -7.12 6.49 -0.43
C PHE A 237 -7.39 5.03 -0.77
N LEU A 238 -6.99 4.60 -1.95
CA LEU A 238 -6.84 3.19 -2.28
C LEU A 238 -5.36 2.80 -2.21
N ILE A 239 -5.01 1.94 -1.25
CA ILE A 239 -3.67 1.37 -1.16
C ILE A 239 -3.68 0.03 -1.88
N MET A 240 -2.77 -0.14 -2.84
CA MET A 240 -2.59 -1.34 -3.65
C MET A 240 -1.21 -1.91 -3.41
N GLY A 241 -1.13 -3.07 -2.79
CA GLY A 241 0.10 -3.85 -2.69
C GLY A 241 0.35 -4.56 -4.01
N VAL A 242 1.47 -4.24 -4.65
CA VAL A 242 1.84 -4.75 -5.96
C VAL A 242 2.91 -5.82 -5.80
N ASP A 243 2.65 -6.98 -6.34
CA ASP A 243 3.61 -8.05 -6.40
C ASP A 243 4.55 -7.84 -7.59
N SER A 244 5.58 -7.08 -7.38
CA SER A 244 6.60 -6.78 -8.37
C SER A 244 7.98 -7.04 -7.79
N GLU A 245 8.79 -7.83 -8.48
CA GLU A 245 10.21 -8.02 -8.16
C GLU A 245 11.06 -6.80 -8.53
N ASN A 246 10.57 -5.96 -9.46
CA ASN A 246 11.26 -4.77 -9.89
C ASN A 246 10.99 -3.59 -8.93
N GLU A 247 12.02 -2.82 -8.61
CA GLU A 247 11.90 -1.59 -7.83
C GLU A 247 10.96 -0.56 -8.50
N ALA A 248 10.90 -0.56 -9.84
CA ALA A 248 10.07 0.37 -10.58
C ALA A 248 8.63 -0.14 -10.73
N LEU A 249 7.66 0.60 -10.21
CA LEU A 249 6.22 0.39 -10.40
C LEU A 249 5.76 0.83 -11.80
N SER A 250 6.60 0.66 -12.80
CA SER A 250 6.48 1.29 -14.13
C SER A 250 5.40 0.72 -15.04
N GLY A 251 4.67 -0.32 -14.61
CA GLY A 251 3.60 -0.92 -15.41
C GLY A 251 2.22 -0.56 -14.90
N SER A 252 1.26 -0.32 -15.80
CA SER A 252 -0.15 -0.13 -15.45
C SER A 252 -0.81 -1.42 -14.95
N SER A 253 -0.37 -2.58 -15.46
CA SER A 253 -0.88 -3.89 -15.07
C SER A 253 -0.10 -4.46 -13.89
N PHE A 254 -0.79 -4.96 -12.87
CA PHE A 254 -0.18 -5.49 -11.64
C PHE A 254 -1.04 -6.61 -11.03
N ASN A 255 -0.49 -7.32 -10.05
CA ASN A 255 -1.25 -8.26 -9.23
C ASN A 255 -1.85 -7.51 -8.03
N GLY A 256 -3.18 -7.43 -7.99
CA GLY A 256 -3.94 -6.77 -6.93
C GLY A 256 -4.12 -7.66 -5.70
N ASP A 257 -3.03 -8.14 -5.10
CA ASP A 257 -3.07 -9.10 -4.00
C ASP A 257 -3.39 -8.48 -2.64
N SER A 258 -3.20 -7.19 -2.49
CA SER A 258 -3.52 -6.44 -1.27
C SER A 258 -4.24 -5.15 -1.66
N LEU A 259 -5.48 -5.03 -1.22
CA LEU A 259 -6.35 -3.89 -1.53
C LEU A 259 -6.91 -3.35 -0.22
N MET A 260 -6.62 -2.09 0.08
CA MET A 260 -7.17 -1.41 1.24
C MET A 260 -7.74 -0.06 0.84
N LEU A 261 -9.01 0.17 1.18
CA LEU A 261 -9.68 1.45 0.99
C LEU A 261 -9.73 2.19 2.34
N LEU A 262 -9.17 3.39 2.37
CA LEU A 262 -9.12 4.24 3.55
C LEU A 262 -9.98 5.48 3.32
N THR A 263 -10.64 5.94 4.36
CA THR A 263 -11.18 7.31 4.44
C THR A 263 -10.46 8.06 5.54
N PHE A 264 -10.15 9.31 5.30
CA PHE A 264 -9.56 10.19 6.31
C PHE A 264 -10.32 11.51 6.39
N ASN A 265 -10.69 11.91 7.61
CA ASN A 265 -11.32 13.17 7.88
C ASN A 265 -10.36 14.06 8.68
N PRO A 266 -9.73 15.08 8.05
CA PRO A 266 -8.75 15.93 8.71
C PRO A 266 -9.36 16.82 9.81
N THR A 267 -10.67 17.03 9.82
CA THR A 267 -11.35 17.83 10.83
C THR A 267 -11.56 17.07 12.14
N THR A 268 -11.93 15.78 12.02
CA THR A 268 -12.20 14.91 13.17
C THR A 268 -11.02 14.03 13.54
N LEU A 269 -10.00 13.98 12.67
CA LEU A 269 -8.84 13.07 12.74
C LEU A 269 -9.26 11.60 12.79
N SER A 270 -10.39 11.26 12.20
CA SER A 270 -10.91 9.90 12.15
C SER A 270 -10.58 9.24 10.82
N THR A 271 -10.27 7.96 10.89
CA THR A 271 -9.87 7.12 9.75
C THR A 271 -10.66 5.83 9.74
N THR A 272 -11.18 5.42 8.60
CA THR A 272 -11.64 4.04 8.39
C THR A 272 -10.66 3.31 7.50
N ILE A 273 -10.39 2.03 7.79
CA ILE A 273 -9.54 1.18 6.96
C ILE A 273 -10.33 -0.08 6.63
N LEU A 274 -10.62 -0.27 5.34
CA LEU A 274 -11.30 -1.43 4.80
C LEU A 274 -10.31 -2.30 4.04
N SER A 275 -10.10 -3.53 4.47
CA SER A 275 -9.41 -4.55 3.67
C SER A 275 -10.40 -5.22 2.73
N ILE A 276 -10.09 -5.24 1.43
CA ILE A 276 -10.91 -5.88 0.40
C ILE A 276 -10.26 -7.22 0.04
N PRO A 277 -10.93 -8.36 0.30
CA PRO A 277 -10.40 -9.67 -0.08
C PRO A 277 -10.17 -9.76 -1.59
N ARG A 278 -8.99 -10.26 -2.00
CA ARG A 278 -8.60 -10.34 -3.41
C ARG A 278 -9.52 -11.20 -4.27
N ASP A 279 -10.16 -12.20 -3.65
CA ASP A 279 -11.06 -13.15 -4.30
C ASP A 279 -12.53 -12.69 -4.29
N SER A 280 -12.82 -11.43 -3.88
CA SER A 280 -14.17 -10.85 -3.89
C SER A 280 -14.80 -10.92 -5.27
N TYR A 281 -15.95 -11.60 -5.38
CA TYR A 281 -16.68 -11.82 -6.64
C TYR A 281 -17.60 -10.63 -6.93
N VAL A 282 -17.10 -9.70 -7.73
CA VAL A 282 -17.75 -8.41 -8.02
C VAL A 282 -17.82 -8.14 -9.53
N PRO A 283 -18.73 -7.27 -10.01
CA PRO A 283 -18.71 -6.78 -11.39
C PRO A 283 -17.40 -6.08 -11.69
N ILE A 284 -16.62 -6.56 -12.67
CA ILE A 284 -15.38 -5.93 -13.11
C ILE A 284 -15.72 -4.91 -14.20
N MET A 285 -15.48 -3.63 -13.92
CA MET A 285 -15.99 -2.53 -14.75
C MET A 285 -15.37 -2.47 -16.14
N CYS A 286 -14.16 -2.95 -16.34
CA CYS A 286 -13.49 -3.03 -17.63
C CYS A 286 -13.73 -4.35 -18.39
N PHE A 287 -14.50 -5.28 -17.80
CA PHE A 287 -14.89 -6.50 -18.52
C PHE A 287 -16.13 -6.26 -19.39
N GLN A 288 -16.22 -6.97 -20.51
CA GLN A 288 -17.38 -6.91 -21.37
C GLN A 288 -18.64 -7.29 -20.57
N ASN A 289 -19.69 -6.46 -20.68
CA ASN A 289 -20.93 -6.58 -19.91
C ASN A 289 -20.72 -6.55 -18.38
N GLN A 290 -19.60 -5.99 -17.91
CA GLN A 290 -19.27 -5.92 -16.47
C GLN A 290 -19.39 -7.29 -15.78
N ARG A 291 -18.94 -8.34 -16.46
CA ARG A 291 -19.03 -9.70 -15.94
C ARG A 291 -18.35 -9.79 -14.59
N LYS A 292 -19.01 -10.44 -13.62
CA LYS A 292 -18.44 -10.69 -12.30
C LYS A 292 -17.23 -11.60 -12.39
N ASN A 293 -16.23 -11.29 -11.59
CA ASN A 293 -15.03 -12.11 -11.41
C ASN A 293 -14.33 -11.68 -10.11
N LYS A 294 -13.25 -12.35 -9.73
CA LYS A 294 -12.39 -11.91 -8.63
C LYS A 294 -11.89 -10.50 -8.86
N ILE A 295 -11.96 -9.66 -7.83
CA ILE A 295 -11.54 -8.25 -7.93
C ILE A 295 -10.07 -8.12 -8.32
N THR A 296 -9.21 -9.05 -7.88
CA THR A 296 -7.78 -9.05 -8.24
C THR A 296 -7.55 -9.05 -9.74
N HIS A 297 -8.48 -9.61 -10.54
CA HIS A 297 -8.36 -9.67 -12.00
C HIS A 297 -8.48 -8.29 -12.67
N ALA A 298 -9.10 -7.32 -12.01
CA ALA A 298 -9.15 -5.94 -12.50
C ALA A 298 -7.75 -5.31 -12.62
N ALA A 299 -6.83 -5.70 -11.74
CA ALA A 299 -5.47 -5.15 -11.69
C ALA A 299 -4.64 -5.45 -12.96
N ALA A 300 -4.91 -6.57 -13.64
CA ALA A 300 -4.26 -6.89 -14.92
C ALA A 300 -4.63 -5.90 -16.04
N TYR A 301 -5.74 -5.17 -15.88
CA TYR A 301 -6.23 -4.15 -16.81
C TYR A 301 -5.84 -2.73 -16.39
N GLY A 302 -5.18 -2.57 -15.25
CA GLY A 302 -4.63 -1.32 -14.75
C GLY A 302 -5.37 -0.72 -13.56
N GLU A 303 -4.82 0.37 -13.05
CA GLU A 303 -5.33 1.08 -11.87
C GLU A 303 -6.75 1.58 -12.08
N GLU A 304 -7.05 2.11 -13.25
CA GLU A 304 -8.35 2.70 -13.56
C GLU A 304 -9.46 1.64 -13.49
N CYS A 305 -9.21 0.45 -14.04
CA CYS A 305 -10.15 -0.66 -13.92
C CYS A 305 -10.38 -1.09 -12.46
N MET A 306 -9.32 -1.12 -11.64
CA MET A 306 -9.42 -1.44 -10.23
C MET A 306 -10.22 -0.38 -9.46
N ILE A 307 -9.94 0.90 -9.70
CA ILE A 307 -10.63 2.04 -9.09
C ILE A 307 -12.11 2.00 -9.46
N ASP A 308 -12.44 1.98 -10.76
CA ASP A 308 -13.82 1.94 -11.23
C ASP A 308 -14.60 0.74 -10.64
N THR A 309 -13.92 -0.42 -10.52
CA THR A 309 -14.52 -1.62 -9.93
C THR A 309 -14.84 -1.43 -8.44
N ILE A 310 -13.91 -0.88 -7.66
CA ILE A 310 -14.12 -0.62 -6.22
C ILE A 310 -15.20 0.45 -6.03
N GLU A 311 -15.14 1.55 -6.77
CA GLU A 311 -16.16 2.61 -6.73
C GLU A 311 -17.55 2.09 -7.06
N ASN A 312 -17.65 1.17 -8.04
CA ASN A 312 -18.94 0.60 -8.45
C ASN A 312 -19.62 -0.19 -7.33
N PHE A 313 -18.90 -1.09 -6.62
CA PHE A 313 -19.55 -1.92 -5.61
C PHE A 313 -19.64 -1.25 -4.23
N THR A 314 -18.75 -0.28 -3.94
CA THR A 314 -18.79 0.46 -2.67
C THR A 314 -19.62 1.74 -2.76
N GLY A 315 -19.75 2.36 -3.92
CA GLY A 315 -20.33 3.70 -4.07
C GLY A 315 -19.51 4.78 -3.35
N ILE A 316 -18.22 4.55 -3.11
CA ILE A 316 -17.27 5.50 -2.53
C ILE A 316 -16.33 5.96 -3.64
N THR A 317 -16.27 7.27 -3.88
CA THR A 317 -15.29 7.85 -4.82
C THR A 317 -13.89 7.77 -4.24
N ILE A 318 -12.93 7.36 -5.06
CA ILE A 318 -11.52 7.24 -4.69
C ILE A 318 -10.77 8.47 -5.18
N ASP A 319 -10.38 9.34 -4.23
CA ASP A 319 -9.66 10.58 -4.56
C ASP A 319 -8.21 10.31 -4.94
N TYR A 320 -7.57 9.40 -4.20
CA TYR A 320 -6.15 9.10 -4.36
C TYR A 320 -5.89 7.60 -4.33
N TYR A 321 -4.85 7.19 -5.04
CA TYR A 321 -4.29 5.85 -4.87
C TYR A 321 -2.80 5.88 -4.54
N ILE A 322 -2.36 4.82 -3.89
CA ILE A 322 -0.97 4.54 -3.58
C ILE A 322 -0.69 3.09 -3.99
N LYS A 323 0.28 2.88 -4.88
CA LYS A 323 0.85 1.55 -5.15
C LYS A 323 2.16 1.41 -4.41
N ILE A 324 2.36 0.28 -3.75
CA ILE A 324 3.61 -0.06 -3.08
C ILE A 324 4.01 -1.50 -3.44
N ASN A 325 5.25 -1.71 -3.85
CA ASN A 325 5.77 -3.05 -4.10
C ASN A 325 6.37 -3.69 -2.84
N PHE A 326 6.64 -4.98 -2.89
CA PHE A 326 7.21 -5.74 -1.76
C PHE A 326 8.50 -5.14 -1.24
N LYS A 327 9.41 -4.76 -2.13
CA LYS A 327 10.68 -4.15 -1.75
C LYS A 327 10.49 -2.79 -1.07
N GLY A 328 9.44 -2.07 -1.45
CA GLY A 328 9.03 -0.83 -0.78
C GLY A 328 8.60 -1.04 0.65
N VAL A 329 7.84 -2.09 0.92
CA VAL A 329 7.46 -2.45 2.30
C VAL A 329 8.69 -2.80 3.12
N VAL A 330 9.59 -3.65 2.60
CA VAL A 330 10.86 -4.01 3.26
C VAL A 330 11.67 -2.76 3.56
N ASN A 331 11.93 -1.95 2.55
CA ASN A 331 12.74 -0.75 2.68
C ASN A 331 12.14 0.28 3.65
N LEU A 332 10.81 0.44 3.64
CA LEU A 332 10.09 1.35 4.54
C LEU A 332 10.25 0.92 6.01
N VAL A 333 10.02 -0.37 6.29
CA VAL A 333 10.15 -0.91 7.64
C VAL A 333 11.60 -0.81 8.13
N ASP A 334 12.58 -1.16 7.30
CA ASP A 334 14.00 -1.11 7.67
C ASP A 334 14.48 0.34 7.88
N ALA A 335 14.01 1.30 7.06
CA ALA A 335 14.33 2.72 7.23
C ALA A 335 13.80 3.30 8.54
N LEU A 336 12.72 2.73 9.09
CA LEU A 336 12.14 3.08 10.39
C LEU A 336 12.75 2.29 11.55
N GLY A 337 13.73 1.40 11.29
CA GLY A 337 14.37 0.58 12.32
C GLY A 337 13.53 -0.60 12.78
N GLY A 338 12.60 -1.06 11.96
CA GLY A 338 11.68 -2.17 12.26
C GLY A 338 10.36 -1.72 12.87
N VAL A 339 9.39 -2.63 12.94
CA VAL A 339 8.06 -2.43 13.51
C VAL A 339 7.78 -3.42 14.63
N GLU A 340 7.22 -2.94 15.73
CA GLU A 340 6.85 -3.79 16.87
C GLU A 340 5.48 -4.42 16.66
N ILE A 341 5.43 -5.75 16.65
CA ILE A 341 4.22 -6.55 16.42
C ILE A 341 4.16 -7.69 17.45
N ASP A 342 2.98 -7.93 18.01
CA ASP A 342 2.71 -9.14 18.80
C ASP A 342 2.21 -10.24 17.85
N VAL A 343 3.14 -11.05 17.38
CA VAL A 343 2.88 -12.11 16.40
C VAL A 343 2.11 -13.26 17.06
N PRO A 344 0.89 -13.59 16.59
CA PRO A 344 0.02 -14.54 17.27
C PRO A 344 0.50 -16.01 17.19
N TYR A 345 1.29 -16.34 16.17
CA TYR A 345 1.83 -17.69 15.94
C TYR A 345 3.14 -17.66 15.16
N ALA A 346 3.99 -18.67 15.38
CA ALA A 346 5.24 -18.82 14.63
C ALA A 346 4.97 -19.40 13.24
N PHE A 347 5.65 -18.88 12.21
CA PHE A 347 5.50 -19.32 10.83
C PHE A 347 6.77 -19.12 9.99
N CYS A 348 6.79 -19.75 8.82
CA CYS A 348 7.77 -19.51 7.77
C CYS A 348 7.10 -18.92 6.54
N GLU A 349 7.83 -18.07 5.79
CA GLU A 349 7.35 -17.46 4.55
C GLU A 349 8.52 -17.27 3.56
N GLN A 350 8.21 -17.02 2.30
CA GLN A 350 9.17 -16.62 1.28
C GLN A 350 9.76 -15.24 1.59
N ASP A 351 11.00 -14.99 1.14
CA ASP A 351 11.58 -13.65 1.13
C ASP A 351 10.87 -12.72 0.12
N SER A 352 11.32 -11.48 0.03
CA SER A 352 10.79 -10.48 -0.92
C SER A 352 10.99 -10.87 -2.39
N ASN A 353 11.88 -11.81 -2.69
CA ASN A 353 12.11 -12.39 -4.02
C ASN A 353 11.35 -13.71 -4.24
N ARG A 354 10.39 -14.04 -3.38
CA ARG A 354 9.55 -15.26 -3.43
C ARG A 354 10.34 -16.57 -3.36
N LYS A 355 11.44 -16.59 -2.62
CA LYS A 355 12.28 -17.77 -2.47
C LYS A 355 12.17 -18.40 -1.09
N PHE A 356 12.18 -19.73 -1.08
CA PHE A 356 12.37 -20.57 0.10
C PHE A 356 13.83 -21.10 0.19
N GLY A 357 14.07 -22.00 1.09
CA GLY A 357 15.38 -22.61 1.34
C GLY A 357 16.22 -21.73 2.27
N ASN A 358 17.43 -21.35 1.85
CA ASN A 358 18.29 -20.48 2.66
C ASN A 358 17.71 -19.08 2.87
N ASN A 359 16.76 -18.69 2.06
CA ASN A 359 16.07 -17.38 2.11
C ASN A 359 14.74 -17.45 2.87
N THR A 360 14.37 -18.61 3.41
CA THR A 360 13.11 -18.73 4.16
C THR A 360 13.11 -17.79 5.36
N ILE A 361 12.12 -16.91 5.40
CA ILE A 361 11.91 -15.99 6.51
C ILE A 361 11.16 -16.72 7.61
N TYR A 362 11.71 -16.69 8.81
CA TYR A 362 11.08 -17.24 10.00
C TYR A 362 10.69 -16.11 10.94
N VAL A 363 9.45 -16.18 11.42
CA VAL A 363 8.90 -15.23 12.41
C VAL A 363 8.42 -16.03 13.62
N GLU A 364 8.91 -15.66 14.79
CA GLU A 364 8.53 -16.30 16.06
C GLU A 364 7.16 -15.76 16.54
N LYS A 365 6.53 -16.50 17.46
CA LYS A 365 5.36 -16.04 18.19
C LYS A 365 5.75 -15.06 19.29
N GLY A 366 4.93 -14.02 19.51
CA GLY A 366 5.05 -13.08 20.61
C GLY A 366 5.46 -11.68 20.18
N LEU A 367 5.55 -10.78 21.16
CA LEU A 367 5.92 -9.39 20.95
C LEU A 367 7.39 -9.27 20.52
N GLN A 368 7.64 -8.71 19.38
CA GLN A 368 8.98 -8.57 18.82
C GLN A 368 9.03 -7.43 17.80
N VAL A 369 10.26 -6.96 17.51
CA VAL A 369 10.51 -6.00 16.43
C VAL A 369 10.81 -6.77 15.16
N LEU A 370 9.95 -6.63 14.16
CA LEU A 370 10.11 -7.23 12.85
C LEU A 370 10.95 -6.32 11.96
N ASN A 371 11.96 -6.86 11.29
CA ASN A 371 12.65 -6.17 10.19
C ASN A 371 11.78 -6.17 8.92
N GLY A 372 12.25 -5.54 7.84
CA GLY A 372 11.48 -5.40 6.61
C GLY A 372 11.04 -6.72 6.00
N GLU A 373 11.93 -7.71 5.91
CA GLU A 373 11.60 -9.05 5.38
C GLU A 373 10.59 -9.78 6.27
N GLN A 374 10.75 -9.71 7.58
CA GLN A 374 9.82 -10.32 8.53
C GLN A 374 8.45 -9.64 8.52
N ALA A 375 8.41 -8.31 8.42
CA ALA A 375 7.16 -7.56 8.30
C ALA A 375 6.43 -7.86 7.00
N LEU A 376 7.16 -7.96 5.87
CA LEU A 376 6.59 -8.38 4.59
C LEU A 376 6.07 -9.82 4.67
N ALA A 377 6.84 -10.73 5.26
CA ALA A 377 6.44 -12.11 5.49
C ALA A 377 5.15 -12.18 6.32
N TYR A 378 5.03 -11.40 7.39
CA TYR A 378 3.84 -11.30 8.22
C TYR A 378 2.63 -10.77 7.45
N ALA A 379 2.81 -9.71 6.66
CA ALA A 379 1.74 -9.12 5.83
C ALA A 379 1.24 -10.03 4.69
N ARG A 380 2.04 -11.03 4.29
CA ARG A 380 1.73 -11.95 3.18
C ARG A 380 1.28 -13.32 3.64
N ASN A 381 1.63 -13.72 4.85
CA ASN A 381 1.45 -15.08 5.33
C ASN A 381 -0.02 -15.51 5.35
N ARG A 382 -0.28 -16.67 4.72
CA ARG A 382 -1.59 -17.32 4.60
C ARG A 382 -1.58 -18.76 5.05
N HIS A 383 -0.37 -19.38 5.13
CA HIS A 383 -0.21 -20.80 5.42
C HIS A 383 1.05 -21.02 6.26
N PRO A 384 1.11 -22.04 7.11
CA PRO A 384 2.28 -22.33 7.93
C PRO A 384 3.50 -22.79 7.12
N TRP A 385 3.34 -23.23 5.86
CA TRP A 385 4.38 -23.75 4.97
C TRP A 385 5.25 -24.86 5.58
N PRO A 386 4.68 -25.98 6.07
CA PRO A 386 5.42 -27.02 6.81
C PRO A 386 6.63 -27.56 6.08
N LYS A 387 6.51 -27.74 4.75
CA LYS A 387 7.56 -28.30 3.88
C LYS A 387 8.84 -27.44 3.89
N TYR A 388 8.70 -26.14 4.10
CA TYR A 388 9.80 -25.19 3.97
C TYR A 388 10.25 -24.62 5.32
N CYS A 389 9.60 -25.03 6.42
CA CYS A 389 9.87 -24.53 7.76
C CYS A 389 10.73 -25.54 8.52
N SER A 390 12.02 -25.27 8.65
CA SER A 390 12.96 -26.09 9.44
C SER A 390 12.88 -25.82 10.95
N LYS A 391 12.22 -24.73 11.36
CA LYS A 391 12.01 -24.35 12.76
C LYS A 391 10.60 -24.74 13.23
N LYS A 392 10.38 -24.69 14.54
CA LYS A 392 9.06 -24.93 15.12
C LYS A 392 8.09 -23.86 14.65
N TYR A 393 7.03 -24.27 13.99
CA TYR A 393 5.92 -23.41 13.59
C TYR A 393 4.63 -23.81 14.33
N SER A 394 3.67 -22.90 14.35
CA SER A 394 2.34 -23.19 14.90
C SER A 394 1.44 -23.76 13.80
N ASP A 395 0.65 -24.76 14.14
CA ASP A 395 -0.42 -25.22 13.25
C ASP A 395 -1.62 -24.26 13.39
N TYR A 396 -2.02 -23.64 12.29
CA TYR A 396 -3.15 -22.71 12.23
C TYR A 396 -3.77 -22.74 10.85
N THR A 397 -5.07 -22.51 10.80
CA THR A 397 -5.80 -22.22 9.57
C THR A 397 -5.81 -20.72 9.36
N SER A 398 -5.27 -20.28 8.25
CA SER A 398 -5.26 -18.88 7.86
C SER A 398 -6.12 -18.70 6.62
N ASP A 399 -6.72 -17.53 6.51
CA ASP A 399 -7.50 -17.10 5.36
C ASP A 399 -7.08 -15.68 4.91
N ASP A 400 -7.74 -15.16 3.91
CA ASP A 400 -7.48 -13.82 3.39
C ASP A 400 -7.83 -12.72 4.40
N PHE A 401 -8.74 -12.98 5.34
CA PHE A 401 -9.11 -12.01 6.39
C PHE A 401 -7.97 -11.81 7.38
N LEU A 402 -7.34 -12.89 7.82
CA LEU A 402 -6.20 -12.83 8.72
C LEU A 402 -5.04 -12.07 8.07
N ARG A 403 -4.80 -12.30 6.78
CA ARG A 403 -3.82 -11.52 6.00
C ARG A 403 -4.17 -10.03 5.99
N GLY A 404 -5.43 -9.68 5.76
CA GLY A 404 -5.92 -8.29 5.82
C GLY A 404 -5.71 -7.66 7.21
N GLN A 405 -5.90 -8.41 8.28
CA GLN A 405 -5.62 -7.96 9.65
C GLN A 405 -4.13 -7.69 9.86
N HIS A 406 -3.25 -8.60 9.44
CA HIS A 406 -1.80 -8.42 9.52
C HIS A 406 -1.33 -7.18 8.76
N GLN A 407 -1.86 -6.92 7.58
CA GLN A 407 -1.56 -5.73 6.80
C GLN A 407 -1.96 -4.44 7.53
N GLN A 408 -3.14 -4.42 8.14
CA GLN A 408 -3.59 -3.28 8.95
C GLN A 408 -2.72 -3.08 10.20
N GLU A 409 -2.25 -4.17 10.84
CA GLU A 409 -1.33 -4.10 11.99
C GLU A 409 0.03 -3.52 11.59
N ILE A 410 0.58 -3.89 10.43
CA ILE A 410 1.80 -3.28 9.90
C ILE A 410 1.61 -1.78 9.67
N ILE A 411 0.50 -1.35 9.05
CA ILE A 411 0.22 0.08 8.86
C ILE A 411 0.17 0.82 10.20
N ARG A 412 -0.51 0.26 11.18
CA ARG A 412 -0.60 0.81 12.52
C ARG A 412 0.79 0.95 13.18
N ALA A 413 1.59 -0.11 13.10
CA ALA A 413 2.94 -0.11 13.66
C ALA A 413 3.85 0.90 12.96
N LEU A 414 3.73 1.07 11.64
CA LEU A 414 4.42 2.10 10.87
C LEU A 414 4.01 3.50 11.31
N LEU A 415 2.70 3.77 11.47
CA LEU A 415 2.22 5.06 11.97
C LEU A 415 2.77 5.38 13.36
N ASN A 416 2.84 4.39 14.25
CA ASN A 416 3.43 4.56 15.57
C ASN A 416 4.94 4.84 15.51
N LYS A 417 5.65 4.30 14.53
CA LYS A 417 7.10 4.56 14.34
C LYS A 417 7.40 5.94 13.78
N LEU A 418 6.45 6.58 13.07
CA LEU A 418 6.65 7.94 12.56
C LEU A 418 6.96 8.96 13.67
N LYS A 419 6.47 8.75 14.89
CA LYS A 419 6.78 9.62 16.05
C LYS A 419 8.27 9.62 16.43
N ASP A 420 9.01 8.56 16.10
CA ASP A 420 10.43 8.42 16.42
C ASP A 420 11.31 9.23 15.44
N ILE A 421 10.73 9.79 14.37
CA ILE A 421 11.43 10.60 13.37
C ILE A 421 11.57 12.02 13.90
N ASN A 422 12.75 12.36 14.41
CA ASN A 422 13.02 13.64 15.05
C ASN A 422 14.05 14.51 14.30
N SER A 423 14.50 14.11 13.12
CA SER A 423 15.45 14.87 12.32
C SER A 423 15.02 15.02 10.86
N ILE A 424 15.35 16.17 10.26
CA ILE A 424 15.11 16.44 8.85
C ILE A 424 15.84 15.42 7.96
N ASN A 425 17.05 15.01 8.33
CA ASN A 425 17.80 14.01 7.57
C ASN A 425 17.13 12.64 7.58
N SER A 426 16.54 12.23 8.70
CA SER A 426 15.77 10.98 8.78
C SER A 426 14.54 11.01 7.88
N ILE A 427 13.84 12.15 7.82
CA ILE A 427 12.70 12.35 6.91
C ILE A 427 13.15 12.24 5.45
N TYR A 428 14.25 12.90 5.08
CA TYR A 428 14.78 12.82 3.72
C TYR A 428 15.19 11.39 3.34
N SER A 429 15.90 10.69 4.23
CA SER A 429 16.30 9.30 3.99
C SER A 429 15.09 8.39 3.82
N LEU A 430 14.06 8.57 4.64
CA LEU A 430 12.81 7.82 4.53
C LEU A 430 12.12 8.09 3.18
N LEU A 431 11.90 9.35 2.83
CA LEU A 431 11.26 9.73 1.57
C LEU A 431 12.06 9.24 0.35
N GLU A 432 13.39 9.33 0.38
CA GLU A 432 14.24 8.81 -0.69
C GLU A 432 14.14 7.29 -0.81
N THR A 433 14.08 6.58 0.32
CA THR A 433 13.95 5.12 0.36
C THR A 433 12.63 4.68 -0.25
N ILE A 434 11.52 5.31 0.12
CA ILE A 434 10.18 4.93 -0.38
C ILE A 434 9.90 5.44 -1.80
N SER A 435 10.55 6.53 -2.23
CA SER A 435 10.25 7.18 -3.53
C SER A 435 10.43 6.26 -4.75
N LYS A 436 11.30 5.26 -4.65
CA LYS A 436 11.56 4.27 -5.72
C LYS A 436 10.55 3.13 -5.75
N SER A 437 9.81 2.96 -4.66
CA SER A 437 8.96 1.79 -4.42
C SER A 437 7.50 2.15 -4.18
N VAL A 438 7.16 3.43 -4.30
CA VAL A 438 5.80 3.96 -4.14
C VAL A 438 5.45 4.80 -5.36
N GLN A 439 4.25 4.59 -5.88
CA GLN A 439 3.65 5.40 -6.93
C GLN A 439 2.28 5.89 -6.44
N MET A 440 1.97 7.17 -6.65
CA MET A 440 0.70 7.76 -6.27
C MET A 440 0.26 8.83 -7.28
N ASN A 441 -1.05 9.09 -7.33
CA ASN A 441 -1.64 10.14 -8.18
C ASN A 441 -1.79 11.49 -7.48
N MET A 442 -1.21 11.67 -6.30
CA MET A 442 -1.22 12.94 -5.58
C MET A 442 -0.25 13.94 -6.21
N SER A 443 -0.59 15.20 -6.19
CA SER A 443 0.35 16.27 -6.52
C SER A 443 1.35 16.51 -5.38
N ASN A 444 2.50 17.10 -5.69
CA ASN A 444 3.50 17.48 -4.68
C ASN A 444 2.91 18.35 -3.55
N SER A 445 1.97 19.23 -3.87
CA SER A 445 1.27 20.05 -2.88
C SER A 445 0.40 19.25 -1.93
N GLN A 446 -0.25 18.22 -2.41
CA GLN A 446 -1.08 17.33 -1.58
C GLN A 446 -0.23 16.44 -0.67
N VAL A 447 0.90 15.91 -1.18
CA VAL A 447 1.86 15.15 -0.35
C VAL A 447 2.42 16.03 0.77
N LEU A 448 2.76 17.29 0.48
CA LEU A 448 3.20 18.23 1.51
C LEU A 448 2.08 18.61 2.49
N SER A 449 0.82 18.66 2.05
CA SER A 449 -0.32 18.82 2.96
C SER A 449 -0.48 17.63 3.91
N LEU A 450 -0.28 16.40 3.44
CA LEU A 450 -0.23 15.21 4.31
C LEU A 450 0.89 15.31 5.35
N TYR A 451 2.07 15.78 4.93
CA TYR A 451 3.18 16.02 5.86
C TYR A 451 2.81 17.04 6.95
N ASN A 452 2.12 18.13 6.61
CA ASN A 452 1.67 19.11 7.59
C ASN A 452 0.67 18.50 8.58
N ILE A 453 -0.29 17.69 8.11
CA ILE A 453 -1.23 16.96 8.97
C ILE A 453 -0.45 16.02 9.90
N ALA A 454 0.49 15.24 9.37
CA ALA A 454 1.32 14.34 10.16
C ALA A 454 2.16 15.08 11.21
N LYS A 455 2.75 16.22 10.85
CA LYS A 455 3.51 17.07 11.77
C LYS A 455 2.65 17.61 12.91
N ASP A 456 1.44 18.05 12.62
CA ASP A 456 0.51 18.56 13.63
C ASP A 456 0.05 17.44 14.58
N LEU A 457 -0.16 16.23 14.05
CA LEU A 457 -0.46 15.03 14.84
C LEU A 457 0.73 14.64 15.74
N LEU A 458 1.96 14.64 15.20
CA LEU A 458 3.16 14.36 15.94
C LEU A 458 3.39 15.39 17.07
N ALA A 459 3.12 16.67 16.81
CA ALA A 459 3.22 17.70 17.85
C ALA A 459 2.24 17.45 19.00
N LYS A 460 1.05 16.94 18.71
CA LYS A 460 0.05 16.55 19.73
C LYS A 460 0.44 15.26 20.46
N SER A 461 1.00 14.27 19.76
CA SER A 461 1.46 13.00 20.33
C SER A 461 2.59 13.17 21.35
N ASN A 462 3.43 14.19 21.23
CA ASN A 462 4.49 14.50 22.20
C ASN A 462 3.97 14.85 23.61
N HIS A 463 2.67 15.00 23.79
CA HIS A 463 2.02 15.18 25.09
C HIS A 463 1.54 13.86 25.73
N GLY A 464 1.97 12.68 25.22
CA GLY A 464 1.73 11.36 25.83
C GLY A 464 0.53 10.60 25.27
N GLU A 465 -0.16 11.12 24.26
CA GLU A 465 -1.23 10.40 23.55
C GLU A 465 -0.64 9.49 22.45
N SER A 466 -1.20 8.29 22.30
CA SER A 466 -0.80 7.41 21.19
C SER A 466 -1.33 7.95 19.84
N MET A 467 -0.65 7.63 18.74
CA MET A 467 -1.16 8.00 17.40
C MET A 467 -2.53 7.38 17.11
N GLU A 468 -2.84 6.24 17.71
CA GLU A 468 -4.15 5.59 17.59
C GLU A 468 -5.26 6.39 18.28
N ASP A 469 -4.97 6.90 19.47
CA ASP A 469 -5.93 7.73 20.22
C ASP A 469 -6.18 9.05 19.47
N LEU A 470 -5.14 9.60 18.84
CA LEU A 470 -5.24 10.83 18.06
C LEU A 470 -5.98 10.65 16.73
N LEU A 471 -5.78 9.52 16.04
CA LEU A 471 -6.33 9.28 14.71
C LEU A 471 -7.69 8.59 14.71
N SER A 472 -8.19 8.10 15.84
CA SER A 472 -9.47 7.35 15.90
C SER A 472 -9.63 6.38 14.71
N ILE A 473 -8.78 5.35 14.66
CA ILE A 473 -8.76 4.39 13.55
C ILE A 473 -9.82 3.31 13.75
N GLN A 474 -10.75 3.21 12.80
CA GLN A 474 -11.70 2.10 12.73
C GLN A 474 -11.32 1.13 11.63
N ARG A 475 -11.17 -0.15 11.98
CA ARG A 475 -10.90 -1.24 11.05
C ARG A 475 -12.21 -1.88 10.62
N LEU A 476 -12.39 -2.03 9.32
CA LEU A 476 -13.57 -2.59 8.69
C LEU A 476 -13.21 -3.82 7.88
N TYR A 477 -14.10 -4.82 7.88
CA TYR A 477 -13.91 -6.09 7.18
C TYR A 477 -15.21 -6.49 6.47
N LEU A 478 -15.11 -6.82 5.18
CA LEU A 478 -16.21 -7.36 4.42
C LEU A 478 -16.49 -8.79 4.86
N THR A 479 -17.75 -9.16 4.98
CA THR A 479 -18.19 -10.56 5.18
C THR A 479 -18.72 -11.14 3.89
N GLY A 480 -18.71 -12.46 3.77
CA GLY A 480 -19.22 -13.16 2.58
C GLY A 480 -19.23 -14.66 2.79
N THR A 481 -19.43 -15.38 1.72
CA THR A 481 -19.42 -16.85 1.67
C THR A 481 -18.42 -17.35 0.65
N ASP A 482 -17.75 -18.44 0.99
CA ASP A 482 -16.85 -19.16 0.09
C ASP A 482 -17.70 -19.98 -0.89
N GLU A 483 -17.55 -19.71 -2.19
CA GLU A 483 -18.29 -20.41 -3.21
C GLU A 483 -17.37 -20.90 -4.33
N TYR A 484 -17.78 -21.98 -5.01
CA TYR A 484 -17.12 -22.48 -6.20
C TYR A 484 -18.02 -22.22 -7.40
N ILE A 485 -17.74 -21.11 -8.11
CA ILE A 485 -18.56 -20.62 -9.25
C ILE A 485 -17.96 -21.13 -10.55
N TYR A 486 -18.84 -21.56 -11.49
CA TYR A 486 -18.39 -22.00 -12.81
C TYR A 486 -17.90 -20.83 -13.64
N ASP A 487 -16.62 -20.85 -13.99
CA ASP A 487 -16.04 -19.88 -14.95
C ASP A 487 -16.10 -20.46 -16.37
N PRO A 488 -16.77 -19.78 -17.32
CA PRO A 488 -16.94 -20.27 -18.69
C PRO A 488 -15.65 -20.26 -19.51
N VAL A 489 -14.65 -19.47 -19.11
CA VAL A 489 -13.35 -19.37 -19.81
C VAL A 489 -12.45 -20.52 -19.40
N TYR A 490 -12.39 -20.82 -18.11
CA TYR A 490 -11.66 -21.98 -17.57
C TYR A 490 -12.42 -23.29 -17.74
N LYS A 491 -13.73 -23.24 -18.00
CA LYS A 491 -14.64 -24.41 -18.10
C LYS A 491 -14.61 -25.30 -16.85
N GLN A 492 -14.38 -24.69 -15.70
CA GLN A 492 -14.34 -25.34 -14.38
C GLN A 492 -14.89 -24.43 -13.30
N LYS A 493 -15.17 -25.00 -12.13
CA LYS A 493 -15.54 -24.22 -10.96
C LYS A 493 -14.28 -23.65 -10.31
N LEU A 494 -14.24 -22.35 -10.09
CA LEU A 494 -13.20 -21.64 -9.39
C LEU A 494 -13.70 -21.17 -8.03
N TYR A 495 -12.80 -21.10 -7.07
CA TYR A 495 -13.09 -20.49 -5.77
C TYR A 495 -13.33 -19.00 -5.93
N ASP A 496 -14.40 -18.49 -5.33
CA ASP A 496 -14.78 -17.09 -5.29
C ASP A 496 -15.31 -16.74 -3.90
N PHE A 497 -15.06 -15.51 -3.45
CA PHE A 497 -15.62 -14.99 -2.21
C PHE A 497 -16.80 -14.07 -2.54
N VAL A 498 -18.03 -14.57 -2.29
CA VAL A 498 -19.26 -13.84 -2.57
C VAL A 498 -19.58 -12.92 -1.39
N LEU A 499 -19.50 -11.61 -1.63
CA LEU A 499 -19.71 -10.59 -0.60
C LEU A 499 -21.14 -10.57 -0.09
N ASN A 500 -21.30 -10.41 1.23
CA ASN A 500 -22.60 -10.16 1.85
C ASN A 500 -23.01 -8.70 1.58
N GLU A 501 -24.10 -8.50 0.87
CA GLU A 501 -24.58 -7.17 0.47
C GLU A 501 -24.89 -6.25 1.67
N ASN A 502 -25.41 -6.80 2.77
CA ASN A 502 -25.65 -6.02 3.99
C ASN A 502 -24.34 -5.56 4.63
N SER A 503 -23.30 -6.41 4.62
CA SER A 503 -21.96 -6.05 5.08
C SER A 503 -21.38 -4.92 4.23
N VAL A 504 -21.45 -5.05 2.89
CA VAL A 504 -20.99 -4.00 1.97
C VAL A 504 -21.71 -2.67 2.25
N LYS A 505 -23.04 -2.72 2.36
CA LYS A 505 -23.86 -1.53 2.63
C LYS A 505 -23.50 -0.86 3.95
N ALA A 506 -23.40 -1.61 5.04
CA ALA A 506 -23.12 -1.07 6.37
C ALA A 506 -21.71 -0.48 6.47
N ILE A 507 -20.71 -1.16 5.91
CA ILE A 507 -19.33 -0.67 5.85
C ILE A 507 -19.24 0.60 5.02
N THR A 508 -19.89 0.63 3.86
CA THR A 508 -19.93 1.79 2.98
C THR A 508 -20.58 2.99 3.67
N GLU A 509 -21.66 2.74 4.43
CA GLU A 509 -22.32 3.80 5.20
C GLU A 509 -21.41 4.37 6.30
N ALA A 510 -20.69 3.50 7.03
CA ALA A 510 -19.69 3.95 8.01
C ALA A 510 -18.59 4.82 7.37
N MET A 511 -18.12 4.43 6.19
CA MET A 511 -17.13 5.22 5.42
C MET A 511 -17.73 6.56 4.96
N LYS A 512 -18.96 6.59 4.47
CA LYS A 512 -19.68 7.83 4.07
C LYS A 512 -19.87 8.77 5.25
N VAL A 513 -20.18 8.25 6.44
CA VAL A 513 -20.26 9.06 7.66
C VAL A 513 -18.91 9.71 7.97
N ASN A 514 -17.81 8.96 7.89
CA ASN A 514 -16.47 9.52 8.10
C ASN A 514 -16.12 10.60 7.06
N LEU A 515 -16.56 10.43 5.82
CA LEU A 515 -16.40 11.42 4.75
C LEU A 515 -17.35 12.63 4.88
N GLY A 516 -18.31 12.58 5.81
CA GLY A 516 -19.34 13.62 5.96
C GLY A 516 -20.40 13.61 4.86
N LEU A 517 -20.52 12.48 4.13
CA LEU A 517 -21.51 12.26 3.07
C LEU A 517 -22.82 11.68 3.60
N ALA A 518 -22.81 11.12 4.81
CA ALA A 518 -23.97 10.61 5.51
C ALA A 518 -23.99 11.11 6.96
N SER A 519 -25.17 11.14 7.56
CA SER A 519 -25.33 11.47 8.98
C SER A 519 -25.28 10.19 9.82
N PRO A 520 -24.65 10.20 10.99
CA PRO A 520 -24.67 9.06 11.89
C PRO A 520 -26.09 8.87 12.44
N GLU A 521 -26.73 7.74 12.16
CA GLU A 521 -28.07 7.45 12.68
C GLU A 521 -28.02 6.89 14.11
N VAL A 522 -27.03 6.04 14.42
CA VAL A 522 -26.81 5.47 15.77
C VAL A 522 -25.35 5.06 15.92
N GLN A 523 -24.73 5.39 17.06
CA GLN A 523 -23.46 4.76 17.46
C GLN A 523 -23.76 3.37 18.05
N LYS A 524 -23.41 2.33 17.33
CA LYS A 524 -23.40 0.95 17.84
C LYS A 524 -21.97 0.43 17.81
N ASP A 525 -21.55 -0.26 18.84
CA ASP A 525 -20.23 -0.88 18.87
C ASP A 525 -20.12 -1.93 17.76
N PHE A 526 -19.12 -1.78 16.91
CA PHE A 526 -18.85 -2.74 15.84
C PHE A 526 -18.11 -3.94 16.41
N TYR A 527 -18.71 -5.10 16.27
CA TYR A 527 -18.11 -6.37 16.59
C TYR A 527 -18.07 -7.25 15.34
N PHE A 528 -16.86 -7.65 14.92
CA PHE A 528 -16.67 -8.55 13.80
C PHE A 528 -16.23 -9.93 14.28
N ALA A 529 -17.00 -10.95 13.91
CA ALA A 529 -16.63 -12.35 14.03
C ALA A 529 -17.00 -13.08 12.73
N ILE A 530 -16.12 -13.93 12.23
CA ILE A 530 -16.30 -14.66 10.95
C ILE A 530 -17.61 -15.48 10.91
N ASN A 531 -18.06 -15.97 12.07
CA ASN A 531 -19.22 -16.85 12.19
C ASN A 531 -20.44 -16.19 12.85
N GLU A 532 -20.46 -14.88 13.03
CA GLU A 532 -21.58 -14.17 13.64
C GLU A 532 -22.21 -13.16 12.68
N PRO A 533 -23.53 -12.86 12.85
CA PRO A 533 -24.14 -11.80 12.07
C PRO A 533 -23.40 -10.48 12.26
N TYR A 534 -23.18 -9.80 11.17
CA TYR A 534 -22.55 -8.48 11.13
C TYR A 534 -23.29 -7.49 12.04
N GLN A 535 -22.57 -6.83 12.94
CA GLN A 535 -23.08 -5.75 13.78
C GLN A 535 -22.47 -4.42 13.33
N GLU A 536 -23.31 -3.41 13.10
CA GLU A 536 -22.90 -2.12 12.58
C GLU A 536 -22.21 -1.24 13.61
N VAL A 537 -21.10 -0.59 13.21
CA VAL A 537 -20.62 0.61 13.86
C VAL A 537 -20.65 1.76 12.87
N VAL A 538 -21.31 2.83 13.25
CA VAL A 538 -21.31 4.08 12.49
C VAL A 538 -20.46 5.10 13.23
N ILE A 539 -19.40 5.61 12.58
CA ILE A 539 -18.58 6.68 13.15
C ILE A 539 -19.37 8.00 13.10
N GLY A 540 -19.64 8.56 14.27
CA GLY A 540 -20.23 9.90 14.37
C GLY A 540 -19.21 11.00 14.15
N LYS A 541 -19.63 12.13 13.56
CA LYS A 541 -18.81 13.34 13.37
C LYS A 541 -18.19 13.91 14.67
N ASN A 542 -18.70 13.49 15.83
CA ASN A 542 -18.34 13.99 17.14
C ASN A 542 -17.77 12.92 18.07
N VAL A 543 -17.19 11.85 17.53
CA VAL A 543 -16.28 11.08 18.36
C VAL A 543 -15.02 11.95 18.58
N LYS A 544 -15.15 13.02 19.40
CA LYS A 544 -14.11 13.24 20.37
C LYS A 544 -13.95 11.88 20.99
N ALA A 545 -12.70 11.38 21.09
CA ALA A 545 -12.38 10.38 22.07
C ALA A 545 -13.05 10.85 23.37
N SER A 546 -14.32 10.56 23.54
CA SER A 546 -14.88 10.46 24.83
C SER A 546 -13.98 9.40 25.40
N THR A 547 -13.40 9.64 26.50
CA THR A 547 -13.07 8.69 27.52
C THR A 547 -14.38 7.95 27.83
N SER A 548 -14.95 7.28 26.81
CA SER A 548 -16.05 6.35 26.97
C SER A 548 -15.37 5.17 27.65
N ILE A 549 -15.59 5.14 28.95
CA ILE A 549 -15.29 4.02 29.82
C ILE A 549 -15.67 2.79 29.01
N LYS A 550 -14.68 2.09 28.42
CA LYS A 550 -14.93 0.85 27.70
C LYS A 550 -15.51 -0.12 28.73
N GLN A 551 -16.79 -0.43 28.59
CA GLN A 551 -17.46 -1.35 29.50
C GLN A 551 -17.23 -2.79 29.04
N LEU A 552 -16.95 -3.68 29.97
CA LEU A 552 -16.78 -5.10 29.71
C LEU A 552 -18.12 -5.69 29.20
N PRO A 553 -18.15 -6.29 27.99
CA PRO A 553 -19.35 -6.98 27.50
C PRO A 553 -19.56 -8.32 28.22
N SER A 554 -20.69 -8.97 27.96
CA SER A 554 -20.90 -10.34 28.39
C SER A 554 -20.15 -11.32 27.51
N PHE A 555 -19.32 -12.15 28.11
CA PHE A 555 -18.62 -13.27 27.49
C PHE A 555 -19.41 -14.60 27.60
N LEU A 556 -20.49 -14.61 28.36
CA LEU A 556 -21.29 -15.83 28.56
C LEU A 556 -21.86 -16.36 27.25
N GLY A 557 -21.77 -17.67 27.04
CA GLY A 557 -22.22 -18.35 25.81
C GLY A 557 -21.25 -18.24 24.63
N LYS A 558 -20.13 -17.51 24.74
CA LYS A 558 -19.13 -17.38 23.68
C LYS A 558 -18.19 -18.57 23.67
N THR A 559 -17.75 -18.99 22.47
CA THR A 559 -16.65 -19.96 22.34
C THR A 559 -15.33 -19.34 22.79
N GLU A 560 -14.32 -20.15 23.04
CA GLU A 560 -13.00 -19.66 23.44
C GLU A 560 -12.43 -18.65 22.42
N ASN A 561 -12.53 -18.97 21.12
CA ASN A 561 -12.02 -18.09 20.07
C ASN A 561 -12.74 -16.74 20.04
N GLN A 562 -14.08 -16.76 20.16
CA GLN A 562 -14.86 -15.54 20.26
C GLN A 562 -14.48 -14.71 21.49
N ALA A 563 -14.31 -15.37 22.62
CA ALA A 563 -13.91 -14.68 23.86
C ALA A 563 -12.50 -14.09 23.77
N ARG A 564 -11.55 -14.77 23.13
CA ARG A 564 -10.20 -14.23 22.88
C ARG A 564 -10.24 -13.00 22.01
N GLN A 565 -11.01 -13.02 20.91
CA GLN A 565 -11.17 -11.89 20.01
C GLN A 565 -11.81 -10.69 20.71
N MET A 566 -12.89 -10.93 21.49
CA MET A 566 -13.54 -9.88 22.29
C MET A 566 -12.56 -9.23 23.28
N ALA A 567 -11.80 -10.05 24.01
CA ALA A 567 -10.83 -9.54 24.99
C ALA A 567 -9.70 -8.76 24.31
N SER A 568 -9.21 -9.25 23.15
CA SER A 568 -8.19 -8.57 22.37
C SER A 568 -8.67 -7.20 21.87
N SER A 569 -9.91 -7.10 21.37
CA SER A 569 -10.49 -5.82 20.91
C SER A 569 -10.67 -4.78 22.03
N LEU A 570 -10.77 -5.25 23.27
CA LEU A 570 -10.87 -4.42 24.47
C LEU A 570 -9.51 -4.09 25.07
N GLY A 571 -8.43 -4.73 24.60
CA GLY A 571 -7.09 -4.62 25.17
C GLY A 571 -6.95 -5.34 26.52
N VAL A 572 -7.83 -6.31 26.83
CA VAL A 572 -7.86 -7.02 28.11
C VAL A 572 -7.15 -8.36 28.00
N LYS A 573 -6.19 -8.62 28.90
CA LYS A 573 -5.59 -9.97 29.01
C LYS A 573 -6.62 -10.97 29.52
N VAL A 574 -6.80 -12.09 28.80
CA VAL A 574 -7.76 -13.13 29.16
C VAL A 574 -7.06 -14.43 29.54
N THR A 575 -7.53 -15.07 30.60
CA THR A 575 -7.14 -16.43 31.01
C THR A 575 -8.34 -17.34 31.01
N PHE A 576 -8.17 -18.60 30.57
CA PHE A 576 -9.26 -19.57 30.52
C PHE A 576 -9.08 -20.65 31.56
N GLN A 577 -10.17 -21.00 32.22
CA GLN A 577 -10.32 -22.16 33.11
C GLN A 577 -11.30 -23.12 32.51
N TYR A 578 -10.96 -24.40 32.42
CA TYR A 578 -11.83 -25.44 31.84
C TYR A 578 -12.42 -26.31 32.94
N VAL A 579 -13.72 -26.47 32.89
CA VAL A 579 -14.49 -27.31 33.80
C VAL A 579 -15.27 -28.33 32.99
N LYS A 580 -15.19 -29.61 33.36
CA LYS A 580 -15.98 -30.68 32.74
C LYS A 580 -17.35 -30.78 33.39
N SER A 581 -18.39 -30.97 32.59
CA SER A 581 -19.76 -31.13 33.06
C SER A 581 -20.58 -31.94 32.06
N ASN A 582 -21.52 -32.74 32.54
CA ASN A 582 -22.44 -33.50 31.68
C ASN A 582 -23.29 -32.64 30.72
N THR A 583 -23.44 -31.37 31.02
CA THR A 583 -24.19 -30.37 30.22
C THR A 583 -23.28 -29.34 29.55
N GLY A 584 -21.96 -29.59 29.50
CA GLY A 584 -20.98 -28.66 28.91
C GLY A 584 -21.23 -28.44 27.41
N THR A 585 -21.16 -27.19 26.96
CA THR A 585 -21.39 -26.76 25.56
C THR A 585 -20.13 -26.26 24.85
N GLY A 586 -18.97 -26.29 25.52
CA GLY A 586 -17.71 -25.73 24.99
C GLY A 586 -17.72 -24.21 24.95
N THR A 587 -18.57 -23.56 25.73
CA THR A 587 -18.71 -22.12 25.78
C THR A 587 -18.40 -21.55 27.15
N VAL A 588 -18.17 -20.25 27.23
CA VAL A 588 -17.93 -19.50 28.47
C VAL A 588 -19.20 -19.54 29.32
N THR A 589 -19.08 -20.05 30.54
CA THR A 589 -20.17 -20.14 31.53
C THR A 589 -20.01 -19.17 32.68
N LYS A 590 -18.79 -18.63 32.89
CA LYS A 590 -18.52 -17.66 33.95
C LYS A 590 -17.41 -16.68 33.53
N GLN A 591 -17.56 -15.43 33.92
CA GLN A 591 -16.53 -14.38 33.78
C GLN A 591 -16.25 -13.75 35.16
N SER A 592 -14.96 -13.35 35.38
CA SER A 592 -14.51 -12.86 36.68
C SER A 592 -15.00 -11.46 37.04
N TYR A 593 -15.40 -10.66 36.04
CA TYR A 593 -15.98 -9.33 36.24
C TYR A 593 -17.37 -9.29 35.59
N PRO A 594 -18.35 -8.59 36.19
CA PRO A 594 -19.68 -8.45 35.58
C PRO A 594 -19.65 -7.62 34.30
N GLN A 595 -20.60 -7.86 33.42
CA GLN A 595 -20.87 -6.98 32.29
C GLN A 595 -21.06 -5.53 32.75
N GLY A 596 -20.51 -4.57 32.05
CA GLY A 596 -20.56 -3.15 32.41
C GLY A 596 -19.40 -2.66 33.28
N THR A 597 -18.48 -3.56 33.71
CA THR A 597 -17.27 -3.13 34.42
C THR A 597 -16.38 -2.29 33.50
N ASP A 598 -15.82 -1.20 34.03
CA ASP A 598 -14.85 -0.38 33.31
C ASP A 598 -13.59 -1.20 32.99
N VAL A 599 -13.29 -1.33 31.69
CA VAL A 599 -12.16 -2.11 31.18
C VAL A 599 -10.83 -1.60 31.73
N SER A 600 -10.69 -0.30 31.99
CA SER A 600 -9.48 0.29 32.55
C SER A 600 -9.13 -0.22 33.95
N GLN A 601 -10.11 -0.79 34.66
CA GLN A 601 -9.94 -1.38 35.99
C GLN A 601 -9.58 -2.87 35.95
N ILE A 602 -9.52 -3.47 34.75
CA ILE A 602 -9.33 -4.91 34.59
C ILE A 602 -7.89 -5.20 34.15
N SER A 603 -7.08 -5.69 35.05
CA SER A 603 -5.71 -6.13 34.74
C SER A 603 -5.66 -7.48 34.02
N SER A 604 -6.60 -8.37 34.30
CA SER A 604 -6.75 -9.69 33.66
C SER A 604 -8.16 -10.22 33.87
N LEU A 605 -8.77 -10.71 32.78
CA LEU A 605 -10.11 -11.32 32.78
C LEU A 605 -9.99 -12.84 32.81
N SER A 606 -10.58 -13.49 33.84
CA SER A 606 -10.68 -14.96 33.88
C SER A 606 -12.04 -15.40 33.38
N LEU A 607 -12.05 -16.32 32.41
CA LEU A 607 -13.26 -16.92 31.81
C LEU A 607 -13.26 -18.41 32.05
N THR A 608 -14.42 -18.97 32.46
CA THR A 608 -14.58 -20.41 32.65
C THR A 608 -15.34 -20.97 31.47
N ILE A 609 -14.78 -21.98 30.81
CA ILE A 609 -15.42 -22.76 29.75
C ILE A 609 -15.83 -24.10 30.33
N THR A 610 -17.07 -24.50 30.05
CA THR A 610 -17.59 -25.78 30.52
C THR A 610 -17.74 -26.73 29.32
N ASP A 611 -16.84 -27.73 29.26
CA ASP A 611 -16.83 -28.76 28.23
C ASP A 611 -17.66 -29.99 28.66
N LYS A 612 -18.14 -30.72 27.65
CA LYS A 612 -18.88 -31.96 27.90
C LYS A 612 -17.92 -33.03 28.43
N GLU A 613 -18.33 -33.71 29.52
CA GLU A 613 -17.64 -34.89 30.01
C GLU A 613 -17.76 -36.01 28.96
N GLN A 614 -16.65 -36.45 28.36
CA GLN A 614 -16.68 -37.68 27.57
C GLN A 614 -16.78 -38.83 28.53
N ASN A 615 -17.92 -39.51 28.52
CA ASN A 615 -18.07 -40.81 29.23
C ASN A 615 -16.98 -41.75 28.70
N SER A 616 -16.02 -42.05 29.54
CA SER A 616 -15.02 -43.09 29.33
C SER A 616 -15.64 -44.46 29.64
N GLU A 617 -16.74 -44.78 29.01
CA GLU A 617 -17.30 -46.14 28.97
C GLU A 617 -17.30 -46.61 27.53
N THR A 618 -16.16 -47.12 27.07
CA THR A 618 -16.06 -48.21 26.08
C THR A 618 -14.56 -48.41 25.69
N SER A 619 -13.76 -48.91 26.60
CA SER A 619 -12.49 -49.57 26.25
C SER A 619 -12.04 -50.54 27.35
N GLN A 620 -12.94 -51.40 27.78
CA GLN A 620 -12.58 -52.66 28.44
C GLN A 620 -13.54 -53.75 27.94
N ASN A 621 -13.36 -54.19 26.69
CA ASN A 621 -13.79 -55.52 26.21
C ASN A 621 -13.41 -55.69 24.73
N SER A 622 -12.11 -55.73 24.43
CA SER A 622 -11.61 -56.29 23.18
C SER A 622 -10.14 -56.71 23.26
N THR A 623 -9.76 -57.32 24.41
CA THR A 623 -8.46 -58.00 24.54
C THR A 623 -8.60 -59.38 25.20
N GLU A 624 -9.60 -60.15 24.73
CA GLU A 624 -9.68 -61.58 24.99
C GLU A 624 -10.55 -62.23 23.91
N LYS A 625 -10.03 -62.35 22.69
CA LYS A 625 -10.44 -63.32 21.67
C LYS A 625 -9.63 -63.15 20.37
N GLU A 626 -8.36 -63.36 20.45
CA GLU A 626 -7.56 -63.71 19.26
C GLU A 626 -6.29 -64.45 19.72
N ASN A 627 -6.51 -65.64 20.24
CA ASN A 627 -5.46 -66.66 20.34
C ASN A 627 -6.14 -68.03 20.47
N SER A 628 -6.77 -68.47 19.41
CA SER A 628 -7.03 -69.91 19.18
C SER A 628 -7.54 -70.04 17.74
N ASN A 629 -6.61 -70.21 16.79
CA ASN A 629 -6.77 -70.95 15.55
C ASN A 629 -5.55 -70.71 14.64
N LEU A 630 -4.48 -71.37 15.01
CA LEU A 630 -3.45 -71.78 14.09
C LEU A 630 -3.13 -73.23 14.44
N GLN A 631 -3.84 -74.12 13.81
CA GLN A 631 -3.34 -75.42 13.34
C GLN A 631 -3.75 -75.57 11.90
#